data_6c52d82ad187f2a49002ed032eaabb5f
#
_entry.id   6c52d82ad187f2a49002ed032eaabb5f
#
_cell.length_a   1.000
_cell.length_b   1.000
_cell.length_c   1.000
_cell.angle_alpha   90.00
_cell.angle_beta   90.00
_cell.angle_gamma   90.00
#
_symmetry.space_group_name_H-M   'P 1'
#
loop_
_entity.id
_entity.type
_entity.pdbx_description
1 polymer ?
#
loop_
_entity_poly.entity_id
_entity_poly.type
_entity_poly.pdbx_seq_one_letter_code
_entity_poly.pdbx_strand_id
1 'polypeptide(L)'
;MVYVDRVLSNWPLQIYLPAGTHVPIWASASGKLLLAQLPDNECHRIINRMTIHALTKSTLVDKHILLDKIDSIRHSQVGTDNEEFIPGMVACAVPIPNGDNPVFATVFTHGPTIRKSLDELLSYVPQMQEAALALQQIFQRQSM
;
A
#
# COMPACT_ATOMS: atom_id res chain seq x y z
N MET A 1 3.00 -6.84 7.28
CA MET A 1 3.64 -5.60 6.77
C MET A 1 3.85 -4.63 7.92
N VAL A 2 4.94 -3.88 7.90
CA VAL A 2 5.32 -2.94 8.99
C VAL A 2 5.74 -1.61 8.36
N TYR A 3 5.30 -0.51 8.96
CA TYR A 3 5.78 0.82 8.61
C TYR A 3 7.19 1.01 9.16
N VAL A 4 8.12 1.45 8.30
CA VAL A 4 9.54 1.60 8.63
C VAL A 4 9.87 3.04 9.01
N ASP A 5 9.35 4.00 8.26
CA ASP A 5 9.60 5.42 8.48
C ASP A 5 8.44 6.24 7.91
N ARG A 6 8.34 7.50 8.34
CA ARG A 6 7.27 8.39 7.90
C ARG A 6 7.70 9.85 7.91
N VAL A 7 7.04 10.65 7.07
CA VAL A 7 7.14 12.10 7.09
C VAL A 7 5.77 12.65 7.45
N LEU A 8 5.70 13.46 8.50
CA LEU A 8 4.48 14.06 8.98
C LEU A 8 4.16 15.34 8.22
N SER A 9 2.86 15.58 7.95
CA SER A 9 2.39 16.84 7.42
C SER A 9 2.29 17.90 8.52
N ASN A 10 2.12 19.18 8.13
CA ASN A 10 1.90 20.28 9.06
C ASN A 10 0.42 20.42 9.47
N TRP A 11 -0.43 19.51 9.04
CA TRP A 11 -1.87 19.57 9.31
C TRP A 11 -2.16 19.19 10.75
N PRO A 12 -3.01 19.96 11.48
CA PRO A 12 -3.31 19.68 12.90
C PRO A 12 -3.97 18.33 13.14
N LEU A 13 -4.85 17.89 12.21
CA LEU A 13 -5.50 16.59 12.31
C LEU A 13 -4.67 15.58 11.53
N GLN A 14 -4.13 14.60 12.23
CA GLN A 14 -3.32 13.54 11.63
C GLN A 14 -3.78 12.17 12.12
N ILE A 15 -3.63 11.18 11.26
CA ILE A 15 -3.86 9.78 11.62
C ILE A 15 -2.58 9.24 12.24
N TYR A 16 -2.70 8.69 13.45
CA TYR A 16 -1.54 8.21 14.21
C TYR A 16 -1.18 6.78 13.78
N LEU A 17 -0.17 6.66 12.92
CA LEU A 17 0.39 5.40 12.46
C LEU A 17 1.93 5.48 12.55
N PRO A 18 2.50 5.29 13.74
CA PRO A 18 3.94 5.43 13.93
C PRO A 18 4.74 4.33 13.23
N ALA A 19 6.03 4.56 13.01
CA ALA A 19 6.95 3.53 12.56
C ALA A 19 6.89 2.31 13.49
N GLY A 20 6.95 1.12 12.92
CA GLY A 20 6.78 -0.13 13.65
C GLY A 20 5.33 -0.63 13.73
N THR A 21 4.36 0.15 13.27
CA THR A 21 2.96 -0.27 13.23
C THR A 21 2.79 -1.46 12.29
N HIS A 22 2.17 -2.54 12.79
CA HIS A 22 1.77 -3.69 11.96
C HIS A 22 0.48 -3.35 11.22
N VAL A 23 0.44 -3.66 9.93
CA VAL A 23 -0.62 -3.25 9.02
C VAL A 23 -1.20 -4.47 8.33
N PRO A 24 -2.54 -4.64 8.29
CA PRO A 24 -3.16 -5.77 7.62
C PRO A 24 -2.92 -5.69 6.10
N ILE A 25 -2.42 -6.79 5.54
CA ILE A 25 -2.05 -6.80 4.11
C ILE A 25 -3.24 -6.82 3.17
N TRP A 26 -4.42 -7.28 3.63
CA TRP A 26 -5.62 -7.33 2.78
C TRP A 26 -6.36 -6.00 2.71
N ALA A 27 -6.09 -5.05 3.62
CA ALA A 27 -6.85 -3.81 3.74
C ALA A 27 -6.04 -2.56 3.44
N SER A 28 -4.72 -2.62 3.51
CA SER A 28 -3.87 -1.46 3.26
C SER A 28 -3.49 -1.33 1.79
N ALA A 29 -3.21 -0.12 1.35
CA ALA A 29 -2.74 0.15 -0.01
C ALA A 29 -1.44 -0.58 -0.30
N SER A 30 -0.47 -0.47 0.60
CA SER A 30 0.84 -1.13 0.46
C SER A 30 0.75 -2.64 0.54
N GLY A 31 -0.11 -3.18 1.42
CA GLY A 31 -0.27 -4.62 1.58
C GLY A 31 -0.82 -5.28 0.32
N LYS A 32 -1.89 -4.71 -0.24
CA LYS A 32 -2.46 -5.20 -1.51
C LYS A 32 -1.45 -5.07 -2.66
N LEU A 33 -0.69 -3.99 -2.69
CA LEU A 33 0.35 -3.79 -3.70
C LEU A 33 1.46 -4.84 -3.60
N LEU A 34 1.91 -5.18 -2.40
CA LEU A 34 2.93 -6.21 -2.20
C LEU A 34 2.40 -7.60 -2.59
N LEU A 35 1.13 -7.90 -2.28
CA LEU A 35 0.50 -9.13 -2.75
C LEU A 35 0.45 -9.18 -4.29
N ALA A 36 0.24 -8.05 -4.94
CA ALA A 36 0.22 -7.96 -6.39
C ALA A 36 1.59 -8.20 -7.05
N GLN A 37 2.68 -8.10 -6.29
CA GLN A 37 4.03 -8.39 -6.80
C GLN A 37 4.35 -9.88 -6.82
N LEU A 38 3.58 -10.70 -6.12
CA LEU A 38 3.78 -12.14 -6.07
C LEU A 38 3.29 -12.81 -7.35
N PRO A 39 3.85 -13.98 -7.71
CA PRO A 39 3.25 -14.81 -8.74
C PRO A 39 1.79 -15.13 -8.42
N ASP A 40 0.96 -15.23 -9.44
CA ASP A 40 -0.49 -15.36 -9.30
C ASP A 40 -0.89 -16.53 -8.39
N ASN A 41 -0.29 -17.71 -8.62
CA ASN A 41 -0.55 -18.91 -7.81
C ASN A 41 -0.16 -18.74 -6.34
N GLU A 42 0.93 -18.05 -6.07
CA GLU A 42 1.38 -17.79 -4.70
C GLU A 42 0.46 -16.78 -3.99
N CYS A 43 0.05 -15.73 -4.68
CA CYS A 43 -0.93 -14.76 -4.18
C CYS A 43 -2.26 -15.45 -3.82
N HIS A 44 -2.79 -16.28 -4.70
CA HIS A 44 -4.00 -17.06 -4.46
C HIS A 44 -3.86 -17.97 -3.23
N ARG A 45 -2.74 -18.65 -3.10
CA ARG A 45 -2.49 -19.54 -1.96
C ARG A 45 -2.48 -18.78 -0.64
N ILE A 46 -1.81 -17.64 -0.59
CA ILE A 46 -1.74 -16.80 0.62
C ILE A 46 -3.13 -16.31 1.00
N ILE A 47 -3.88 -15.77 0.05
CA ILE A 47 -5.22 -15.22 0.32
C ILE A 47 -6.19 -16.32 0.75
N ASN A 48 -6.11 -17.50 0.13
CA ASN A 48 -6.99 -18.62 0.49
C ASN A 48 -6.75 -19.14 1.91
N ARG A 49 -5.52 -19.02 2.41
CA ARG A 49 -5.16 -19.43 3.78
C ARG A 49 -5.35 -18.33 4.82
N MET A 50 -5.53 -17.09 4.38
CA MET A 50 -5.63 -15.94 5.26
C MET A 50 -7.02 -15.85 5.87
N THR A 51 -7.08 -15.51 7.15
CA THR A 51 -8.34 -15.14 7.80
C THR A 51 -8.56 -13.65 7.58
N ILE A 52 -9.48 -13.32 6.67
CA ILE A 52 -9.82 -11.94 6.33
C ILE A 52 -11.08 -11.56 7.11
N HIS A 53 -11.03 -10.41 7.79
CA HIS A 53 -12.19 -9.88 8.49
C HIS A 53 -12.36 -8.39 8.19
N ALA A 54 -13.58 -7.90 8.42
CA ALA A 54 -13.90 -6.50 8.20
C ALA A 54 -13.28 -5.62 9.29
N LEU A 55 -12.52 -4.63 8.89
CA LEU A 55 -11.98 -3.58 9.75
C LEU A 55 -12.85 -2.33 9.68
N THR A 56 -13.49 -2.14 8.54
CA THR A 56 -14.45 -1.08 8.25
C THR A 56 -15.60 -1.68 7.45
N LYS A 57 -16.64 -0.90 7.21
CA LYS A 57 -17.72 -1.31 6.30
C LYS A 57 -17.27 -1.47 4.84
N SER A 58 -16.10 -0.93 4.48
CA SER A 58 -15.57 -0.93 3.11
C SER A 58 -14.45 -1.96 2.90
N THR A 59 -14.01 -2.67 3.94
CA THR A 59 -12.98 -3.71 3.81
C THR A 59 -13.42 -4.77 2.80
N LEU A 60 -12.53 -5.13 1.87
CA LEU A 60 -12.78 -6.19 0.90
C LEU A 60 -12.62 -7.54 1.58
N VAL A 61 -13.72 -8.13 2.04
CA VAL A 61 -13.73 -9.40 2.78
C VAL A 61 -14.02 -10.62 1.89
N ASP A 62 -14.61 -10.41 0.72
CA ASP A 62 -14.81 -11.46 -0.28
C ASP A 62 -13.48 -11.70 -1.00
N LYS A 63 -12.96 -12.93 -0.92
CA LYS A 63 -11.66 -13.28 -1.49
C LYS A 63 -11.61 -13.12 -3.01
N HIS A 64 -12.71 -13.36 -3.72
CA HIS A 64 -12.75 -13.16 -5.17
C HIS A 64 -12.65 -11.68 -5.53
N ILE A 65 -13.37 -10.83 -4.81
CA ILE A 65 -13.32 -9.37 -5.02
C ILE A 65 -11.92 -8.84 -4.69
N LEU A 66 -11.33 -9.33 -3.61
CA LEU A 66 -9.97 -8.95 -3.22
C LEU A 66 -8.94 -9.37 -4.29
N LEU A 67 -9.04 -10.58 -4.82
CA LEU A 67 -8.16 -11.07 -5.88
C LEU A 67 -8.31 -10.25 -7.17
N ASP A 68 -9.53 -9.89 -7.54
CA ASP A 68 -9.77 -9.01 -8.70
C ASP A 68 -9.12 -7.64 -8.50
N LYS A 69 -9.23 -7.08 -7.30
CA LYS A 69 -8.59 -5.81 -6.96
C LYS A 69 -7.06 -5.92 -7.03
N ILE A 70 -6.49 -6.97 -6.50
CA ILE A 70 -5.05 -7.21 -6.54
C ILE A 70 -4.57 -7.38 -7.99
N ASP A 71 -5.34 -8.05 -8.83
CA ASP A 71 -5.01 -8.19 -10.25
C ASP A 71 -4.99 -6.82 -10.96
N SER A 72 -5.97 -5.97 -10.67
CA SER A 72 -5.99 -4.58 -11.14
C SER A 72 -4.76 -3.80 -10.68
N ILE A 73 -4.35 -3.97 -9.42
CA ILE A 73 -3.14 -3.33 -8.86
C ILE A 73 -1.89 -3.86 -9.55
N ARG A 74 -1.83 -5.15 -9.89
CA ARG A 74 -0.71 -5.75 -10.61
C ARG A 74 -0.49 -5.04 -11.95
N HIS A 75 -1.54 -4.69 -12.64
CA HIS A 75 -1.46 -3.97 -13.92
C HIS A 75 -1.09 -2.49 -13.75
N SER A 76 -1.70 -1.80 -12.79
CA SER A 76 -1.47 -0.36 -12.58
C SER A 76 -0.18 -0.06 -11.83
N GLN A 77 0.29 -0.98 -10.98
CA GLN A 77 1.39 -0.79 -10.03
C GLN A 77 1.12 0.35 -9.04
N VAL A 78 -0.16 0.59 -8.75
CA VAL A 78 -0.62 1.55 -7.74
C VAL A 78 -1.61 0.86 -6.81
N GLY A 79 -1.24 0.73 -5.54
CA GLY A 79 -2.14 0.22 -4.51
C GLY A 79 -3.04 1.33 -3.97
N THR A 80 -4.27 0.98 -3.63
CA THR A 80 -5.23 1.94 -3.05
C THR A 80 -5.90 1.35 -1.83
N ASP A 81 -6.24 2.25 -0.90
CA ASP A 81 -7.06 1.97 0.27
C ASP A 81 -8.14 3.05 0.33
N ASN A 82 -9.38 2.65 0.10
CA ASN A 82 -10.53 3.58 0.11
C ASN A 82 -11.37 3.29 1.35
N GLU A 83 -10.88 3.76 2.52
CA GLU A 83 -11.50 3.54 3.82
C GLU A 83 -11.65 2.05 4.19
N GLU A 84 -10.73 1.23 3.72
CA GLU A 84 -10.78 -0.23 3.93
C GLU A 84 -10.07 -0.66 5.21
N PHE A 85 -9.04 0.08 5.63
CA PHE A 85 -8.24 -0.20 6.82
C PHE A 85 -8.78 0.57 8.03
N ILE A 86 -8.89 1.87 7.92
CA ILE A 86 -9.36 2.77 8.99
C ILE A 86 -10.52 3.61 8.44
N PRO A 87 -11.65 3.68 9.15
CA PRO A 87 -12.75 4.55 8.72
C PRO A 87 -12.26 6.01 8.59
N GLY A 88 -12.64 6.66 7.51
CA GLY A 88 -12.26 8.06 7.26
C GLY A 88 -10.83 8.26 6.79
N MET A 89 -10.09 7.19 6.44
CA MET A 89 -8.74 7.29 5.89
C MET A 89 -8.68 6.73 4.47
N VAL A 90 -7.99 7.45 3.59
CA VAL A 90 -7.64 6.99 2.24
C VAL A 90 -6.13 6.93 2.09
N ALA A 91 -5.65 6.05 1.23
CA ALA A 91 -4.21 5.87 0.99
C ALA A 91 -3.95 5.39 -0.44
N CYS A 92 -2.77 5.68 -0.95
CA CYS A 92 -2.25 5.04 -2.16
C CYS A 92 -0.77 4.73 -1.99
N ALA A 93 -0.27 3.76 -2.76
CA ALA A 93 1.08 3.25 -2.64
C ALA A 93 1.66 2.93 -4.01
N VAL A 94 2.98 3.10 -4.13
CA VAL A 94 3.75 2.67 -5.29
C VAL A 94 4.91 1.78 -4.84
N PRO A 95 5.34 0.79 -5.66
CA PRO A 95 6.45 -0.06 -5.28
C PRO A 95 7.78 0.67 -5.38
N ILE A 96 8.74 0.29 -4.53
CA ILE A 96 10.13 0.66 -4.72
C ILE A 96 10.74 -0.45 -5.59
N PRO A 97 11.17 -0.14 -6.83
CA PRO A 97 11.74 -1.15 -7.71
C PRO A 97 13.00 -1.77 -7.11
N ASN A 98 13.23 -3.04 -7.38
CA ASN A 98 14.38 -3.80 -6.85
C ASN A 98 15.11 -4.55 -7.97
N GLY A 99 15.25 -3.93 -9.14
CA GLY A 99 15.85 -4.58 -10.31
C GLY A 99 15.03 -5.80 -10.72
N ASP A 100 15.70 -6.95 -10.95
CA ASP A 100 15.04 -8.21 -11.26
C ASP A 100 14.62 -9.00 -10.01
N ASN A 101 14.90 -8.46 -8.81
CA ASN A 101 14.55 -9.10 -7.54
C ASN A 101 13.12 -8.71 -7.12
N PRO A 102 12.48 -9.52 -6.25
CA PRO A 102 11.14 -9.19 -5.76
C PRO A 102 11.09 -7.85 -5.05
N VAL A 103 10.01 -7.11 -5.27
CA VAL A 103 9.72 -5.87 -4.52
C VAL A 103 9.45 -6.23 -3.07
N PHE A 104 10.12 -5.53 -2.14
CA PHE A 104 9.97 -5.77 -0.71
C PHE A 104 9.51 -4.54 0.07
N ALA A 105 9.43 -3.37 -0.57
CA ALA A 105 9.10 -2.12 0.08
C ALA A 105 8.29 -1.21 -0.84
N THR A 106 7.54 -0.30 -0.25
CA THR A 106 6.67 0.64 -0.94
C THR A 106 6.85 2.04 -0.38
N VAL A 107 6.52 3.02 -1.20
CA VAL A 107 6.23 4.39 -0.76
C VAL A 107 4.72 4.56 -0.76
N PHE A 108 4.15 5.08 0.32
CA PHE A 108 2.71 5.33 0.38
C PHE A 108 2.42 6.71 0.97
N THR A 109 1.23 7.21 0.66
CA THR A 109 0.68 8.41 1.27
C THR A 109 -0.74 8.11 1.76
N HIS A 110 -1.11 8.69 2.88
CA HIS A 110 -2.45 8.56 3.42
C HIS A 110 -2.91 9.88 4.04
N GLY A 111 -4.21 10.00 4.21
CA GLY A 111 -4.78 11.17 4.86
C GLY A 111 -6.23 10.96 5.23
N PRO A 112 -6.76 11.80 6.13
CA PRO A 112 -8.17 11.78 6.46
C PRO A 112 -9.01 12.29 5.29
N THR A 113 -10.16 11.67 5.06
CA THR A 113 -11.07 12.02 3.95
C THR A 113 -11.61 13.44 4.04
N ILE A 114 -11.67 14.02 5.25
CA ILE A 114 -12.07 15.41 5.44
C ILE A 114 -11.04 16.41 4.91
N ARG A 115 -9.81 15.96 4.66
CA ARG A 115 -8.73 16.80 4.12
C ARG A 115 -8.42 16.49 2.67
N LYS A 116 -8.33 15.21 2.31
CA LYS A 116 -7.93 14.75 0.98
C LYS A 116 -8.83 13.62 0.52
N SER A 117 -9.21 13.64 -0.74
CA SER A 117 -9.86 12.50 -1.38
C SER A 117 -8.82 11.50 -1.88
N LEU A 118 -9.25 10.28 -2.18
CA LEU A 118 -8.38 9.29 -2.83
C LEU A 118 -7.85 9.81 -4.17
N ASP A 119 -8.70 10.46 -4.97
CA ASP A 119 -8.28 11.03 -6.25
C ASP A 119 -7.19 12.08 -6.09
N GLU A 120 -7.26 12.90 -5.05
CA GLU A 120 -6.19 13.86 -4.76
C GLU A 120 -4.87 13.17 -4.40
N LEU A 121 -4.92 12.09 -3.62
CA LEU A 121 -3.73 11.30 -3.31
C LEU A 121 -3.15 10.64 -4.57
N LEU A 122 -4.01 10.13 -5.44
CA LEU A 122 -3.57 9.52 -6.70
C LEU A 122 -2.88 10.54 -7.62
N SER A 123 -3.19 11.83 -7.50
CA SER A 123 -2.49 12.87 -8.25
C SER A 123 -1.01 13.01 -7.85
N TYR A 124 -0.61 12.50 -6.70
CA TYR A 124 0.77 12.51 -6.22
C TYR A 124 1.59 11.31 -6.72
N VAL A 125 0.97 10.35 -7.41
CA VAL A 125 1.65 9.12 -7.83
C VAL A 125 2.94 9.38 -8.63
N PRO A 126 3.00 10.30 -9.59
CA PRO A 126 4.27 10.58 -10.29
C PRO A 126 5.39 11.01 -9.34
N GLN A 127 5.10 11.87 -8.35
CA GLN A 127 6.07 12.31 -7.36
C GLN A 127 6.50 11.17 -6.43
N MET A 128 5.55 10.30 -6.08
CA MET A 128 5.84 9.10 -5.28
C MET A 128 6.74 8.13 -6.04
N GLN A 129 6.53 7.98 -7.34
CA GLN A 129 7.38 7.15 -8.19
C GLN A 129 8.80 7.71 -8.30
N GLU A 130 8.96 9.02 -8.36
CA GLU A 130 10.28 9.66 -8.31
C GLU A 130 10.98 9.38 -6.98
N ALA A 131 10.26 9.51 -5.87
CA ALA A 131 10.79 9.18 -4.54
C ALA A 131 11.18 7.70 -4.44
N ALA A 132 10.37 6.81 -5.00
CA ALA A 132 10.66 5.38 -5.03
C ALA A 132 11.95 5.07 -5.79
N LEU A 133 12.19 5.72 -6.92
CA LEU A 133 13.42 5.56 -7.69
C LEU A 133 14.63 6.09 -6.92
N ALA A 134 14.50 7.20 -6.21
CA ALA A 134 15.57 7.73 -5.37
C ALA A 134 15.94 6.77 -4.24
N LEU A 135 14.93 6.16 -3.59
CA LEU A 135 15.13 5.15 -2.56
C LEU A 135 15.76 3.88 -3.11
N GLN A 136 15.37 3.45 -4.30
CA GLN A 136 15.99 2.32 -4.99
C GLN A 136 17.50 2.51 -5.14
N GLN A 137 17.92 3.71 -5.56
CA GLN A 137 19.34 4.01 -5.73
C GLN A 137 20.11 3.94 -4.40
N ILE A 138 19.50 4.39 -3.30
CA ILE A 138 20.10 4.32 -1.97
C ILE A 138 20.27 2.85 -1.55
N PHE A 139 19.26 2.01 -1.75
CA PHE A 139 19.33 0.59 -1.42
C PHE A 139 20.40 -0.14 -2.24
N GLN A 140 20.53 0.17 -3.52
CA GLN A 140 21.54 -0.42 -4.39
C GLN A 140 22.96 -0.06 -3.95
N ARG A 141 23.19 1.19 -3.50
CA ARG A 141 24.50 1.62 -3.00
C ARG A 141 24.92 0.90 -1.73
N GLN A 142 23.96 0.57 -0.85
CA GLN A 142 24.25 -0.14 0.39
C GLN A 142 24.52 -1.63 0.17
N SER A 143 24.11 -2.18 -0.95
CA SER A 143 24.28 -3.59 -1.28
C SER A 143 25.60 -3.91 -2.00
N MET A 144 26.39 -2.89 -2.29
CA MET A 144 27.70 -3.05 -2.95
C MET A 144 28.86 -3.05 -1.96
#